data_e87f44e26677a5cce55401b1cbed5c39
#
_entry.id   e87f44e26677a5cce55401b1cbed5c39
#
_cell.length_a   1.000
_cell.length_b   1.000
_cell.length_c   1.000
_cell.angle_alpha   90.00
_cell.angle_beta   90.00
_cell.angle_gamma   90.00
#
_symmetry.space_group_name_H-M   'P 1'
#
loop_
_entity.id
_entity.type
_entity.pdbx_description
1 polymer ?
#
loop_
_entity_poly.entity_id
_entity_poly.type
_entity_poly.pdbx_seq_one_letter_code
_entity_poly.pdbx_strand_id
1 'polypeptide(L)'
;MLNESVIQVLKNAMWDLATCADGEPNVVPVAFKDITEDGKLVVGDVFLETTLKNIKANEGKIAISAYDTKSLEGYQIKGTAEYVTEGAIIAAFKTAVEGIFKGAATAKGALIITPSKVIVTTPGADNKKEI
;
A
#
# COMPACT_ATOMS: atom_id res chain seq x y z
N MET A 1 1.92 11.64 11.38
CA MET A 1 1.59 10.21 11.21
C MET A 1 2.65 9.47 10.40
N LEU A 2 2.95 9.89 9.20
CA LEU A 2 4.08 9.32 8.46
C LEU A 2 5.34 10.12 8.74
N ASN A 3 6.07 9.74 9.79
CA ASN A 3 7.34 10.36 10.09
C ASN A 3 8.44 9.85 9.14
N GLU A 4 9.64 10.40 9.23
CA GLU A 4 10.75 10.08 8.34
C GLU A 4 11.13 8.60 8.37
N SER A 5 11.13 7.97 9.55
CA SER A 5 11.45 6.54 9.71
C SER A 5 10.42 5.65 8.99
N VAL A 6 9.14 5.97 9.14
CA VAL A 6 8.05 5.27 8.45
C VAL A 6 8.20 5.39 6.94
N ILE A 7 8.41 6.60 6.45
CA ILE A 7 8.58 6.85 5.01
C ILE A 7 9.77 6.09 4.47
N GLN A 8 10.88 6.04 5.19
CA GLN A 8 12.08 5.33 4.77
C GLN A 8 11.82 3.82 4.60
N VAL A 9 11.14 3.20 5.55
CA VAL A 9 10.77 1.79 5.45
C VAL A 9 9.81 1.56 4.29
N LEU A 10 8.80 2.40 4.15
CA LEU A 10 7.84 2.30 3.04
C LEU A 10 8.49 2.40 1.66
N LYS A 11 9.51 3.23 1.52
CA LYS A 11 10.24 3.37 0.25
C LYS A 11 11.12 2.17 -0.07
N ASN A 12 11.71 1.54 0.95
CA ASN A 12 12.70 0.47 0.77
C ASN A 12 12.12 -0.93 0.79
N ALA A 13 10.92 -1.12 1.34
CA ALA A 13 10.30 -2.43 1.52
C ALA A 13 9.22 -2.71 0.49
N MET A 14 8.94 -3.99 0.27
CA MET A 14 7.69 -4.42 -0.35
C MET A 14 6.56 -4.20 0.64
N TRP A 15 5.36 -3.92 0.14
CA TRP A 15 4.19 -3.81 1.00
C TRP A 15 3.32 -5.05 0.83
N ASP A 16 2.86 -5.58 1.95
CA ASP A 16 1.79 -6.56 1.98
C ASP A 16 0.49 -5.81 2.24
N LEU A 17 -0.44 -5.93 1.32
CA LEU A 17 -1.69 -5.20 1.31
C LEU A 17 -2.82 -6.14 1.73
N ALA A 18 -3.45 -5.87 2.86
CA ALA A 18 -4.47 -6.71 3.44
C ALA A 18 -5.85 -6.05 3.39
N THR A 19 -6.84 -6.82 3.01
CA THR A 19 -8.25 -6.43 3.00
C THR A 19 -9.10 -7.58 3.50
N CYS A 20 -10.36 -7.30 3.81
CA CYS A 20 -11.30 -8.32 4.29
C CYS A 20 -12.69 -7.98 3.79
N ALA A 21 -13.45 -8.99 3.40
CA ALA A 21 -14.88 -8.88 3.14
C ALA A 21 -15.53 -10.23 3.43
N ASP A 22 -16.77 -10.19 3.91
CA ASP A 22 -17.55 -11.40 4.25
C ASP A 22 -16.80 -12.34 5.19
N GLY A 23 -16.00 -11.77 6.09
CA GLY A 23 -15.22 -12.54 7.06
C GLY A 23 -13.98 -13.24 6.49
N GLU A 24 -13.69 -13.08 5.21
CA GLU A 24 -12.52 -13.71 4.58
C GLU A 24 -11.39 -12.71 4.40
N PRO A 25 -10.23 -12.93 5.04
CA PRO A 25 -9.07 -12.07 4.86
C PRO A 25 -8.37 -12.34 3.54
N ASN A 26 -7.77 -11.28 2.98
CA ASN A 26 -7.01 -11.35 1.74
C ASN A 26 -5.74 -10.54 1.89
N VAL A 27 -4.61 -11.05 1.43
CA VAL A 27 -3.33 -10.34 1.46
C VAL A 27 -2.56 -10.58 0.16
N VAL A 28 -2.01 -9.49 -0.40
CA VAL A 28 -1.20 -9.55 -1.62
C VAL A 28 0.02 -8.65 -1.49
N PRO A 29 1.18 -9.02 -2.05
CA PRO A 29 2.32 -8.12 -2.13
C PRO A 29 2.10 -7.10 -3.25
N VAL A 30 2.62 -5.89 -3.07
CA VAL A 30 2.57 -4.84 -4.10
C VAL A 30 3.94 -4.22 -4.28
N ALA A 31 4.35 -4.06 -5.52
CA ALA A 31 5.64 -3.50 -5.90
C ALA A 31 5.51 -2.09 -6.50
N PHE A 32 4.43 -1.81 -7.22
CA PHE A 32 4.19 -0.50 -7.83
C PHE A 32 3.45 0.39 -6.84
N LYS A 33 4.19 1.25 -6.17
CA LYS A 33 3.71 2.04 -5.05
C LYS A 33 4.43 3.37 -4.95
N ASP A 34 3.81 4.34 -4.28
CA ASP A 34 4.39 5.65 -4.04
C ASP A 34 3.79 6.28 -2.78
N ILE A 35 4.36 7.38 -2.35
CA ILE A 35 3.88 8.18 -1.23
C ILE A 35 3.75 9.62 -1.72
N THR A 36 2.58 10.22 -1.51
CA THR A 36 2.35 11.61 -1.91
C THR A 36 2.94 12.58 -0.88
N GLU A 37 3.14 13.84 -1.28
CA GLU A 37 3.67 14.87 -0.38
C GLU A 37 2.75 15.13 0.82
N ASP A 38 1.44 14.96 0.65
CA ASP A 38 0.46 15.12 1.73
C ASP A 38 0.26 13.86 2.57
N GLY A 39 1.13 12.86 2.40
CA GLY A 39 1.17 11.68 3.28
C GLY A 39 0.18 10.57 2.94
N LYS A 40 -0.29 10.51 1.72
CA LYS A 40 -1.11 9.39 1.25
C LYS A 40 -0.25 8.33 0.62
N LEU A 41 -0.69 7.08 0.73
CA LEU A 41 -0.02 5.95 0.10
C LEU A 41 -0.74 5.62 -1.20
N VAL A 42 0.02 5.30 -2.22
CA VAL A 42 -0.53 5.02 -3.55
C VAL A 42 -0.06 3.65 -4.01
N VAL A 43 -0.99 2.83 -4.49
CA VAL A 43 -0.70 1.50 -5.03
C VAL A 43 -1.22 1.43 -6.47
N GLY A 44 -0.33 1.14 -7.42
CA GLY A 44 -0.72 0.94 -8.82
C GLY A 44 -1.46 -0.39 -8.98
N ASP A 45 -2.62 -0.34 -9.65
CA ASP A 45 -3.41 -1.54 -9.94
C ASP A 45 -2.94 -2.20 -11.22
N VAL A 46 -2.16 -3.26 -11.08
CA VAL A 46 -1.74 -4.11 -12.21
C VAL A 46 -2.49 -5.44 -12.16
N PHE A 47 -2.46 -6.11 -11.02
CA PHE A 47 -3.02 -7.45 -10.84
C PHE A 47 -3.98 -7.53 -9.64
N LEU A 48 -4.50 -6.41 -9.16
CA LEU A 48 -5.45 -6.40 -8.05
C LEU A 48 -6.82 -6.88 -8.53
N GLU A 49 -7.39 -7.83 -7.81
CA GLU A 49 -8.72 -8.36 -8.12
C GLU A 49 -9.57 -8.47 -6.85
N THR A 50 -9.27 -9.43 -5.98
CA THR A 50 -9.98 -9.60 -4.71
C THR A 50 -9.84 -8.37 -3.83
N THR A 51 -8.67 -7.74 -3.83
CA THR A 51 -8.42 -6.48 -3.11
C THR A 51 -9.44 -5.41 -3.50
N LEU A 52 -9.68 -5.22 -4.80
CA LEU A 52 -10.64 -4.21 -5.28
C LEU A 52 -12.07 -4.55 -4.88
N LYS A 53 -12.45 -5.82 -4.96
CA LYS A 53 -13.76 -6.28 -4.50
C LYS A 53 -13.96 -6.01 -3.02
N ASN A 54 -12.97 -6.31 -2.20
CA ASN A 54 -13.03 -6.12 -0.76
C ASN A 54 -13.11 -4.65 -0.37
N ILE A 55 -12.35 -3.79 -1.04
CA ILE A 55 -12.40 -2.35 -0.82
C ILE A 55 -13.81 -1.81 -1.10
N LYS A 56 -14.40 -2.21 -2.21
CA LYS A 56 -15.75 -1.81 -2.58
C LYS A 56 -16.79 -2.33 -1.58
N ALA A 57 -16.64 -3.56 -1.11
CA ALA A 57 -17.59 -4.22 -0.21
C ALA A 57 -17.45 -3.77 1.25
N ASN A 58 -16.31 -3.23 1.67
CA ASN A 58 -16.00 -2.94 3.07
C ASN A 58 -15.47 -1.52 3.29
N GLU A 59 -16.12 -0.53 2.66
CA GLU A 59 -15.89 0.90 2.90
C GLU A 59 -14.43 1.34 2.76
N GLY A 60 -13.68 0.70 1.88
CA GLY A 60 -12.29 1.04 1.63
C GLY A 60 -11.30 0.62 2.71
N LYS A 61 -11.71 -0.15 3.69
CA LYS A 61 -10.83 -0.55 4.80
C LYS A 61 -9.67 -1.39 4.33
N ILE A 62 -8.47 -1.01 4.72
CA ILE A 62 -7.22 -1.62 4.26
C ILE A 62 -6.15 -1.55 5.34
N ALA A 63 -5.23 -2.50 5.30
CA ALA A 63 -4.03 -2.48 6.13
C ALA A 63 -2.81 -2.79 5.26
N ILE A 64 -1.69 -2.17 5.59
CA ILE A 64 -0.41 -2.39 4.93
C ILE A 64 0.59 -2.81 5.99
N SER A 65 1.37 -3.84 5.68
CA SER A 65 2.55 -4.22 6.46
C SER A 65 3.79 -4.02 5.60
N ALA A 66 4.79 -3.32 6.13
CA ALA A 66 6.07 -3.11 5.49
C ALA A 66 7.19 -3.22 6.52
N TYR A 67 8.26 -3.91 6.19
CA TYR A 67 9.42 -4.00 7.09
C TYR A 67 10.71 -4.17 6.29
N ASP A 68 11.78 -3.63 6.85
CA ASP A 68 13.12 -3.77 6.33
C ASP A 68 13.73 -5.07 6.88
N THR A 69 14.16 -5.96 5.99
CA THR A 69 14.71 -7.27 6.39
C THR A 69 16.07 -7.18 7.08
N LYS A 70 16.78 -6.09 6.90
CA LYS A 70 18.10 -5.89 7.51
C LYS A 70 17.99 -5.33 8.92
N SER A 71 17.23 -4.25 9.09
CA SER A 71 17.05 -3.59 10.40
C SER A 71 15.93 -4.18 11.23
N LEU A 72 15.02 -4.95 10.61
CA LEU A 72 13.77 -5.44 11.18
C LEU A 72 12.82 -4.31 11.61
N GLU A 73 13.11 -3.09 11.18
CA GLU A 73 12.21 -1.96 11.40
C GLU A 73 10.98 -2.11 10.53
N GLY A 74 9.81 -2.05 11.14
CA GLY A 74 8.57 -2.29 10.43
C GLY A 74 7.39 -1.53 11.01
N TYR A 75 6.38 -1.37 10.17
CA TYR A 75 5.16 -0.65 10.52
C TYR A 75 3.95 -1.31 9.88
N GLN A 76 2.83 -1.29 10.62
CA GLN A 76 1.53 -1.60 10.09
C GLN A 76 0.76 -0.29 9.95
N ILE A 77 0.20 -0.05 8.78
CA ILE A 77 -0.57 1.15 8.51
C ILE A 77 -2.00 0.74 8.20
N LYS A 78 -2.94 1.27 8.96
CA LYS A 78 -4.37 1.08 8.69
C LYS A 78 -4.92 2.35 8.08
N GLY A 79 -5.86 2.22 7.16
CA GLY A 79 -6.44 3.37 6.49
C GLY A 79 -7.64 3.02 5.65
N THR A 80 -8.02 3.97 4.81
CA THR A 80 -9.10 3.81 3.83
C THR A 80 -8.58 4.07 2.44
N ALA A 81 -8.99 3.25 1.49
CA ALA A 81 -8.56 3.33 0.11
C ALA A 81 -9.69 3.80 -0.81
N GLU A 82 -9.32 4.61 -1.78
CA GLU A 82 -10.18 5.05 -2.86
C GLU A 82 -9.54 4.62 -4.18
N TYR A 83 -10.34 4.07 -5.10
CA TYR A 83 -9.85 3.66 -6.41
C TYR A 83 -10.02 4.78 -7.42
N VAL A 84 -8.95 5.13 -8.12
CA VAL A 84 -8.94 6.17 -9.15
C VAL A 84 -8.38 5.60 -10.46
N THR A 85 -8.87 6.11 -11.59
CA THR A 85 -8.49 5.61 -12.92
C THR A 85 -7.78 6.66 -13.78
N GLU A 86 -7.69 7.90 -13.31
CA GLU A 86 -7.10 9.01 -14.05
C GLU A 86 -6.16 9.81 -13.17
N GLY A 87 -5.17 10.45 -13.79
CA GLY A 87 -4.23 11.35 -13.15
C GLY A 87 -2.78 11.07 -13.51
N ALA A 88 -1.90 12.00 -13.16
CA ALA A 88 -0.47 11.93 -13.48
C ALA A 88 0.21 10.71 -12.85
N ILE A 89 -0.18 10.33 -11.63
CA ILE A 89 0.42 9.20 -10.94
C ILE A 89 0.11 7.87 -11.64
N ILE A 90 -1.10 7.75 -12.20
CA ILE A 90 -1.49 6.56 -12.96
C ILE A 90 -0.72 6.50 -14.27
N ALA A 91 -0.53 7.62 -14.93
CA ALA A 91 0.28 7.71 -16.14
C ALA A 91 1.72 7.28 -15.86
N ALA A 92 2.29 7.70 -14.73
CA ALA A 92 3.63 7.29 -14.30
C ALA A 92 3.72 5.78 -14.04
N PHE A 93 2.73 5.20 -13.37
CA PHE A 93 2.67 3.75 -13.16
C PHE A 93 2.53 2.99 -14.47
N LYS A 94 1.70 3.46 -15.40
CA LYS A 94 1.58 2.86 -16.73
C LYS A 94 2.93 2.78 -17.42
N THR A 95 3.68 3.87 -17.45
CA THR A 95 5.00 3.90 -18.06
C THR A 95 5.95 2.90 -17.40
N ALA A 96 6.00 2.86 -16.07
CA ALA A 96 6.86 1.95 -15.33
C ALA A 96 6.49 0.49 -15.56
N VAL A 97 5.20 0.15 -15.49
CA VAL A 97 4.70 -1.22 -15.66
C VAL A 97 4.92 -1.71 -17.08
N GLU A 98 4.58 -0.90 -18.06
CA GLU A 98 4.74 -1.25 -19.47
C GLU A 98 6.21 -1.44 -19.84
N GLY A 99 7.10 -0.64 -19.25
CA GLY A 99 8.54 -0.80 -19.42
C GLY A 99 9.09 -2.12 -18.87
N ILE A 100 8.58 -2.57 -17.72
CA ILE A 100 9.00 -3.82 -17.10
C ILE A 100 8.42 -5.04 -17.82
N PHE A 101 7.11 -5.01 -18.12
CA PHE A 101 6.40 -6.12 -18.75
C PHE A 101 6.35 -6.03 -20.29
N LYS A 102 6.96 -5.02 -20.87
CA LYS A 102 7.07 -4.84 -22.33
C LYS A 102 5.70 -4.88 -23.04
N GLY A 103 4.71 -4.21 -22.44
CA GLY A 103 3.36 -4.16 -22.97
C GLY A 103 2.46 -5.35 -22.63
N ALA A 104 2.97 -6.37 -21.94
CA ALA A 104 2.16 -7.52 -21.54
C ALA A 104 1.22 -7.23 -20.37
N ALA A 105 1.49 -6.19 -19.61
CA ALA A 105 0.66 -5.72 -18.51
C ALA A 105 0.68 -4.19 -18.44
N THR A 106 -0.34 -3.60 -17.82
CA THR A 106 -0.43 -2.15 -17.62
C THR A 106 -1.11 -1.84 -16.29
N ALA A 107 -0.87 -0.65 -15.79
CA ALA A 107 -1.59 -0.13 -14.62
C ALA A 107 -2.96 0.39 -15.08
N LYS A 108 -4.03 -0.22 -14.57
CA LYS A 108 -5.43 0.12 -14.91
C LYS A 108 -5.97 1.28 -14.09
N GLY A 109 -5.37 1.53 -12.94
CA GLY A 109 -5.77 2.57 -12.00
C GLY A 109 -4.87 2.54 -10.79
N ALA A 110 -5.27 3.17 -9.72
CA ALA A 110 -4.52 3.19 -8.47
C ALA A 110 -5.45 3.25 -7.26
N LEU A 111 -4.97 2.71 -6.15
CA LEU A 111 -5.56 2.92 -4.84
C LEU A 111 -4.87 4.12 -4.19
N ILE A 112 -5.65 5.08 -3.75
CA ILE A 112 -5.17 6.19 -2.93
C ILE A 112 -5.59 5.89 -1.49
N ILE A 113 -4.61 5.69 -0.63
CA ILE A 113 -4.84 5.24 0.74
C ILE A 113 -4.56 6.38 1.70
N THR A 114 -5.57 6.75 2.49
CA THR A 114 -5.43 7.74 3.55
C THR A 114 -5.16 7.01 4.86
N PRO A 115 -3.95 7.16 5.44
CA PRO A 115 -3.63 6.51 6.71
C PRO A 115 -4.51 7.03 7.86
N SER A 116 -4.96 6.14 8.73
CA SER A 116 -5.67 6.47 9.96
C SER A 116 -4.88 6.08 11.21
N LYS A 117 -4.06 5.04 11.12
CA LYS A 117 -3.20 4.57 12.22
C LYS A 117 -1.88 4.07 11.68
N VAL A 118 -0.81 4.34 12.41
CA VAL A 118 0.51 3.77 12.17
C VAL A 118 0.93 3.05 13.44
N ILE A 119 1.20 1.77 13.34
CA ILE A 119 1.53 0.91 14.47
C ILE A 119 2.93 0.34 14.25
N VAL A 120 3.78 0.46 15.26
CA VAL A 120 5.14 -0.08 15.21
C VAL A 120 5.11 -1.60 15.27
N THR A 121 5.74 -2.26 14.31
CA THR A 121 5.90 -3.72 14.30
C THR A 121 7.36 -4.13 14.47
N THR A 122 8.26 -3.18 14.57
CA THR A 122 9.67 -3.42 14.91
C THR A 122 9.76 -4.23 16.20
N PRO A 123 10.54 -5.34 16.24
CA PRO A 123 10.74 -6.07 17.49
C PRO A 123 11.39 -5.20 18.55
N GLY A 124 10.89 -5.24 19.78
CA GLY A 124 11.46 -4.51 20.89
C GLY A 124 10.42 -3.78 21.73
N ALA A 125 10.91 -2.81 22.52
CA ALA A 125 10.11 -2.10 23.51
C ALA A 125 8.95 -1.29 22.91
N ASP A 126 9.09 -0.81 21.68
CA ASP A 126 8.07 0.03 21.03
C ASP A 126 7.08 -0.78 20.18
N ASN A 127 7.27 -2.09 20.11
CA ASN A 127 6.36 -2.97 19.35
C ASN A 127 4.92 -2.78 19.80
N LYS A 128 4.03 -2.62 18.82
CA LYS A 128 2.60 -2.37 18.99
C LYS A 128 2.20 -0.96 19.43
N LYS A 129 3.14 -0.07 19.62
CA LYS A 129 2.80 1.33 19.87
C LYS A 129 2.22 1.97 18.63
N GLU A 130 1.19 2.78 18.83
CA GLU A 130 0.63 3.64 17.80
C GLU A 130 1.38 4.98 17.79
N ILE A 131 1.76 5.43 16.61
CA ILE A 131 2.53 6.67 16.48
C ILE A 131 1.86 7.68 15.56
#